data_2fbb9d4a6fcd9cb987ab2974d2fb213a
#
_entry.id   2fbb9d4a6fcd9cb987ab2974d2fb213a
#
_cell.length_a   1.000
_cell.length_b   1.000
_cell.length_c   1.000
_cell.angle_alpha   90.00
_cell.angle_beta   90.00
_cell.angle_gamma   90.00
#
_symmetry.space_group_name_H-M   'P 1'
#
loop_
_entity.id
_entity.type
_entity.pdbx_description
1 polymer ?
#
loop_
_entity_poly.entity_id
_entity_poly.type
_entity_poly.pdbx_seq_one_letter_code
_entity_poly.pdbx_strand_id
1 'polypeptide(L)'
;MEGTGKIELTGSLGDVMQESAKTAITCIRSHAAVLGIDSDFYKNKDIHIHAPEGAVPKDGPSAGITMATAIYSALTLKPVRHDIAMTGEITLRGNVLPIGGLKEKSMAAFKNGITPKDNEPDLEDVDKAVLEKVKFIPVRNFSEVVALAVNNTVRITDNQWNGIDMTAVRSATKTVNAVKQ
;
A
#
# COMPACT_ATOMS: atom_id res chain seq x y z
N MET A 1 -13.23 -10.40 3.84
CA MET A 1 -14.41 -11.28 4.08
C MET A 1 -15.67 -10.49 3.84
N GLU A 2 -16.80 -11.13 3.56
CA GLU A 2 -18.10 -10.46 3.52
C GLU A 2 -18.38 -9.80 4.87
N GLY A 3 -19.00 -8.62 4.86
CA GLY A 3 -19.21 -7.86 6.10
C GLY A 3 -19.97 -6.56 5.91
N THR A 4 -19.68 -5.59 6.75
CA THR A 4 -20.38 -4.30 6.82
C THR A 4 -19.46 -3.09 6.66
N GLY A 5 -18.21 -3.31 6.23
CA GLY A 5 -17.18 -2.28 6.10
C GLY A 5 -16.36 -2.06 7.38
N LYS A 6 -16.38 -3.03 8.31
CA LYS A 6 -15.60 -2.94 9.54
C LYS A 6 -14.10 -3.06 9.23
N ILE A 7 -13.28 -2.25 9.92
CA ILE A 7 -11.83 -2.33 9.88
C ILE A 7 -11.35 -2.77 11.26
N GLU A 8 -10.63 -3.88 11.31
CA GLU A 8 -9.97 -4.38 12.51
C GLU A 8 -8.46 -4.34 12.35
N LEU A 9 -7.77 -3.87 13.38
CA LEU A 9 -6.31 -3.81 13.43
C LEU A 9 -5.84 -4.54 14.68
N THR A 10 -4.94 -5.51 14.52
CA THR A 10 -4.38 -6.31 15.63
C THR A 10 -2.87 -6.52 15.48
N GLY A 11 -2.17 -6.88 16.55
CA GLY A 11 -0.75 -7.21 16.52
C GLY A 11 0.18 -6.14 17.06
N SER A 12 -0.15 -5.48 18.20
CA SER A 12 0.70 -4.47 18.86
C SER A 12 1.15 -3.33 17.94
N LEU A 13 0.22 -2.82 17.13
CA LEU A 13 0.45 -1.68 16.26
C LEU A 13 0.39 -0.38 17.05
N GLY A 14 1.44 0.43 17.01
CA GLY A 14 1.44 1.80 17.50
C GLY A 14 0.53 2.72 16.70
N ASP A 15 0.29 3.92 17.19
CA ASP A 15 -0.68 4.85 16.61
C ASP A 15 -0.33 5.25 15.17
N VAL A 16 0.95 5.50 14.87
CA VAL A 16 1.41 5.87 13.53
C VAL A 16 1.18 4.72 12.53
N MET A 17 1.43 3.48 12.95
CA MET A 17 1.19 2.32 12.08
C MET A 17 -0.30 2.06 11.87
N GLN A 18 -1.15 2.29 12.88
CA GLN A 18 -2.60 2.21 12.73
C GLN A 18 -3.13 3.28 11.76
N GLU A 19 -2.61 4.50 11.84
CA GLU A 19 -2.93 5.58 10.91
C GLU A 19 -2.48 5.23 9.49
N SER A 20 -1.29 4.68 9.33
CA SER A 20 -0.78 4.21 8.04
C SER A 20 -1.67 3.13 7.42
N ALA A 21 -2.20 2.20 8.22
CA ALA A 21 -3.16 1.19 7.75
C ALA A 21 -4.46 1.83 7.25
N LYS A 22 -5.00 2.80 7.97
CA LYS A 22 -6.21 3.55 7.56
C LYS A 22 -5.97 4.36 6.29
N THR A 23 -4.78 4.97 6.16
CA THR A 23 -4.35 5.69 4.96
C THR A 23 -4.26 4.76 3.75
N ALA A 24 -3.70 3.56 3.91
CA ALA A 24 -3.63 2.54 2.86
C ALA A 24 -5.04 2.13 2.37
N ILE A 25 -5.97 1.87 3.28
CA ILE A 25 -7.37 1.55 2.92
C ILE A 25 -8.03 2.70 2.16
N THR A 26 -7.84 3.94 2.63
CA THR A 26 -8.42 5.12 2.01
C THR A 26 -7.82 5.36 0.61
N CYS A 27 -6.52 5.16 0.44
CA CYS A 27 -5.86 5.21 -0.86
C CYS A 27 -6.46 4.18 -1.84
N ILE A 28 -6.59 2.93 -1.43
CA ILE A 28 -7.20 1.89 -2.27
C ILE A 28 -8.64 2.23 -2.62
N ARG A 29 -9.42 2.72 -1.66
CA ARG A 29 -10.80 3.13 -1.89
C ARG A 29 -10.92 4.25 -2.91
N SER A 30 -10.08 5.28 -2.81
CA SER A 30 -10.10 6.41 -3.76
C SER A 30 -9.67 6.00 -5.18
N HIS A 31 -8.88 4.93 -5.31
CA HIS A 31 -8.38 4.42 -6.58
C HIS A 31 -9.04 3.10 -7.01
N ALA A 32 -10.13 2.68 -6.37
CA ALA A 32 -10.74 1.37 -6.58
C ALA A 32 -11.04 1.07 -8.04
N ALA A 33 -11.63 2.01 -8.78
CA ALA A 33 -11.96 1.85 -10.18
C ALA A 33 -10.73 1.56 -11.06
N VAL A 34 -9.64 2.32 -10.86
CA VAL A 34 -8.38 2.14 -11.61
C VAL A 34 -7.68 0.85 -11.23
N LEU A 35 -7.79 0.45 -9.97
CA LEU A 35 -7.23 -0.78 -9.44
C LEU A 35 -8.05 -2.03 -9.82
N GLY A 36 -9.22 -1.86 -10.45
CA GLY A 36 -10.13 -2.96 -10.79
C GLY A 36 -10.77 -3.61 -9.57
N ILE A 37 -11.01 -2.82 -8.53
CA ILE A 37 -11.68 -3.23 -7.30
C ILE A 37 -13.12 -2.69 -7.32
N ASP A 38 -14.06 -3.46 -6.76
CA ASP A 38 -15.43 -2.99 -6.54
C ASP A 38 -15.41 -1.69 -5.72
N SER A 39 -15.99 -0.62 -6.27
CA SER A 39 -16.02 0.70 -5.63
C SER A 39 -16.80 0.71 -4.31
N ASP A 40 -17.65 -0.27 -4.08
CA ASP A 40 -18.47 -0.40 -2.87
C ASP A 40 -17.91 -1.42 -1.85
N PHE A 41 -16.68 -1.94 -2.08
CA PHE A 41 -16.07 -2.92 -1.18
C PHE A 41 -16.08 -2.46 0.29
N TYR A 42 -15.94 -1.17 0.53
CA TYR A 42 -15.93 -0.59 1.87
C TYR A 42 -17.29 -0.64 2.60
N LYS A 43 -18.36 -1.03 1.91
CA LYS A 43 -19.71 -1.19 2.49
C LYS A 43 -20.04 -2.65 2.81
N ASN A 44 -19.44 -3.59 2.07
CA ASN A 44 -19.80 -4.99 2.06
C ASN A 44 -18.66 -5.96 2.36
N LYS A 45 -17.46 -5.43 2.60
CA LYS A 45 -16.27 -6.22 2.99
C LYS A 45 -15.71 -5.73 4.32
N ASP A 46 -15.55 -6.62 5.27
CA ASP A 46 -14.74 -6.35 6.45
C ASP A 46 -13.27 -6.63 6.16
N ILE A 47 -12.39 -5.76 6.65
CA ILE A 47 -10.94 -5.86 6.47
C ILE A 47 -10.30 -6.01 7.85
N HIS A 48 -9.61 -7.11 8.07
CA HIS A 48 -8.81 -7.33 9.27
C HIS A 48 -7.33 -7.34 8.88
N ILE A 49 -6.58 -6.38 9.42
CA ILE A 49 -5.12 -6.31 9.27
C ILE A 49 -4.50 -6.82 10.56
N HIS A 50 -3.74 -7.89 10.45
CA HIS A 50 -2.99 -8.46 11.56
C HIS A 50 -1.49 -8.39 11.27
N ALA A 51 -0.73 -7.72 12.15
CA ALA A 51 0.73 -7.76 12.12
C ALA A 51 1.19 -8.81 13.16
N PRO A 52 1.74 -9.95 12.73
CA PRO A 52 2.23 -10.99 13.64
C PRO A 52 3.42 -10.50 14.47
N GLU A 53 3.88 -11.32 15.43
CA GLU A 53 4.95 -11.00 16.37
C GLU A 53 4.58 -9.87 17.36
N GLY A 54 3.41 -9.99 17.98
CA GLY A 54 2.88 -9.00 18.91
C GLY A 54 3.74 -8.75 20.18
N ALA A 55 4.75 -9.57 20.44
CA ALA A 55 5.69 -9.36 21.53
C ALA A 55 6.63 -8.14 21.31
N VAL A 56 6.80 -7.71 20.06
CA VAL A 56 7.62 -6.54 19.71
C VAL A 56 6.68 -5.44 19.23
N PRO A 57 6.55 -4.32 19.96
CA PRO A 57 5.77 -3.19 19.48
C PRO A 57 6.27 -2.70 18.12
N LYS A 58 5.34 -2.51 17.19
CA LYS A 58 5.63 -2.02 15.86
C LYS A 58 4.98 -0.65 15.69
N ASP A 59 5.79 0.35 15.33
CA ASP A 59 5.29 1.67 15.01
C ASP A 59 6.06 2.28 13.84
N GLY A 60 5.43 3.25 13.17
CA GLY A 60 5.98 3.96 12.05
C GLY A 60 5.22 3.73 10.72
N PRO A 61 5.38 4.67 9.76
CA PRO A 61 4.59 4.68 8.52
C PRO A 61 5.18 3.79 7.42
N SER A 62 6.39 3.27 7.58
CA SER A 62 7.17 2.61 6.52
C SER A 62 6.59 1.30 5.97
N ALA A 63 5.58 0.73 6.63
CA ALA A 63 4.85 -0.44 6.16
C ALA A 63 3.62 -0.09 5.29
N GLY A 64 3.39 1.19 4.98
CA GLY A 64 2.21 1.66 4.27
C GLY A 64 1.98 0.99 2.94
N ILE A 65 3.01 0.93 2.07
CA ILE A 65 2.89 0.24 0.78
C ILE A 65 2.71 -1.27 0.92
N THR A 66 3.27 -1.87 1.98
CA THR A 66 3.10 -3.32 2.25
C THR A 66 1.65 -3.63 2.63
N MET A 67 1.08 -2.84 3.53
CA MET A 67 -0.33 -2.99 3.91
C MET A 67 -1.26 -2.74 2.74
N ALA A 68 -1.02 -1.69 1.94
CA ALA A 68 -1.80 -1.41 0.73
C ALA A 68 -1.73 -2.57 -0.27
N THR A 69 -0.53 -3.15 -0.49
CA THR A 69 -0.34 -4.29 -1.39
C THR A 69 -1.08 -5.53 -0.90
N ALA A 70 -1.03 -5.81 0.40
CA ALA A 70 -1.74 -6.94 1.00
C ALA A 70 -3.27 -6.79 0.86
N ILE A 71 -3.81 -5.59 1.12
CA ILE A 71 -5.23 -5.29 0.95
C ILE A 71 -5.64 -5.42 -0.52
N TYR A 72 -4.86 -4.84 -1.44
CA TYR A 72 -5.09 -4.96 -2.87
C TYR A 72 -5.14 -6.43 -3.33
N SER A 73 -4.16 -7.21 -2.90
CA SER A 73 -4.08 -8.65 -3.20
C SER A 73 -5.32 -9.40 -2.69
N ALA A 74 -5.73 -9.14 -1.46
CA ALA A 74 -6.89 -9.78 -0.85
C ALA A 74 -8.22 -9.42 -1.56
N LEU A 75 -8.38 -8.14 -1.96
CA LEU A 75 -9.59 -7.68 -2.65
C LEU A 75 -9.68 -8.17 -4.09
N THR A 76 -8.53 -8.32 -4.77
CA THR A 76 -8.49 -8.74 -6.18
C THR A 76 -8.21 -10.23 -6.37
N LEU A 77 -7.89 -10.96 -5.30
CA LEU A 77 -7.47 -12.37 -5.32
C LEU A 77 -6.24 -12.62 -6.22
N LYS A 78 -5.38 -11.62 -6.37
CA LYS A 78 -4.14 -11.72 -7.13
C LYS A 78 -2.96 -11.90 -6.18
N PRO A 79 -2.16 -12.97 -6.33
CA PRO A 79 -1.07 -13.26 -5.41
C PRO A 79 0.07 -12.25 -5.53
N VAL A 80 0.62 -11.86 -4.40
CA VAL A 80 1.87 -11.08 -4.33
C VAL A 80 3.06 -12.01 -4.59
N ARG A 81 4.05 -11.52 -5.31
CA ARG A 81 5.31 -12.23 -5.53
C ARG A 81 6.04 -12.44 -4.20
N HIS A 82 6.53 -13.66 -3.99
CA HIS A 82 7.23 -14.05 -2.76
C HIS A 82 8.71 -13.62 -2.72
N ASP A 83 9.25 -13.24 -3.87
CA ASP A 83 10.65 -12.82 -4.04
C ASP A 83 10.83 -11.29 -3.94
N ILE A 84 9.84 -10.58 -3.43
CA ILE A 84 9.86 -9.12 -3.24
C ILE A 84 9.72 -8.78 -1.76
N ALA A 85 10.57 -7.89 -1.29
CA ALA A 85 10.40 -7.11 -0.07
C ALA A 85 10.07 -5.67 -0.44
N MET A 86 9.35 -4.95 0.39
CA MET A 86 9.00 -3.57 0.13
C MET A 86 8.96 -2.73 1.41
N THR A 87 9.28 -1.46 1.27
CA THR A 87 9.16 -0.47 2.33
C THR A 87 8.81 0.88 1.73
N GLY A 88 7.98 1.66 2.39
CA GLY A 88 7.55 2.98 1.95
C GLY A 88 6.33 3.45 2.72
N GLU A 89 6.26 4.74 3.02
CA GLU A 89 5.06 5.37 3.51
C GLU A 89 4.12 5.62 2.32
N ILE A 90 2.80 5.48 2.53
CA ILE A 90 1.79 5.75 1.50
C ILE A 90 0.95 6.95 1.88
N THR A 91 0.68 7.83 0.93
CA THR A 91 -0.26 8.94 1.11
C THR A 91 -1.67 8.57 0.64
N LEU A 92 -2.67 9.40 0.99
CA LEU A 92 -4.04 9.25 0.51
C LEU A 92 -4.15 9.30 -1.02
N ARG A 93 -3.21 9.96 -1.69
CA ARG A 93 -3.12 10.04 -3.16
C ARG A 93 -2.29 8.92 -3.79
N GLY A 94 -1.75 8.01 -2.96
CA GLY A 94 -0.95 6.89 -3.41
C GLY A 94 0.50 7.23 -3.73
N ASN A 95 0.99 8.42 -3.38
CA ASN A 95 2.42 8.71 -3.46
C ASN A 95 3.17 7.88 -2.42
N VAL A 96 4.34 7.41 -2.79
CA VAL A 96 5.24 6.68 -1.91
C VAL A 96 6.30 7.64 -1.39
N LEU A 97 6.31 7.86 -0.07
CA LEU A 97 7.22 8.78 0.59
C LEU A 97 8.44 8.06 1.16
N PRO A 98 9.58 8.76 1.31
CA PRO A 98 10.81 8.21 1.85
C PRO A 98 10.65 7.75 3.31
N ILE A 99 11.52 6.81 3.69
CA ILE A 99 11.52 6.20 5.03
C ILE A 99 12.91 6.25 5.63
N GLY A 100 13.00 6.15 6.95
CA GLY A 100 14.27 5.97 7.64
C GLY A 100 14.69 4.50 7.74
N GLY A 101 16.00 4.29 7.92
CA GLY A 101 16.57 2.98 8.21
C GLY A 101 16.58 2.01 7.01
N LEU A 102 16.80 2.52 5.79
CA LEU A 102 16.87 1.67 4.59
C LEU A 102 18.00 0.64 4.70
N LYS A 103 19.13 1.00 5.30
CA LYS A 103 20.28 0.11 5.50
C LYS A 103 19.90 -1.15 6.29
N GLU A 104 19.29 -0.99 7.46
CA GLU A 104 18.90 -2.10 8.32
C GLU A 104 17.82 -2.96 7.69
N LYS A 105 16.83 -2.31 7.05
CA LYS A 105 15.73 -3.00 6.36
C LYS A 105 16.23 -3.80 5.16
N SER A 106 17.19 -3.28 4.41
CA SER A 106 17.76 -3.97 3.25
C SER A 106 18.54 -5.21 3.64
N MET A 107 19.25 -5.19 4.76
CA MET A 107 19.93 -6.37 5.30
C MET A 107 18.96 -7.50 5.65
N ALA A 108 17.78 -7.17 6.15
CA ALA A 108 16.74 -8.16 6.48
C ALA A 108 16.03 -8.70 5.22
N ALA A 109 15.99 -7.95 4.14
CA ALA A 109 15.18 -8.28 2.96
C ALA A 109 15.75 -9.47 2.17
N PHE A 110 17.03 -9.50 1.88
CA PHE A 110 17.72 -10.49 1.03
C PHE A 110 16.92 -10.95 -0.21
N LYS A 111 16.10 -10.04 -0.78
CA LYS A 111 15.17 -10.25 -1.89
C LYS A 111 15.19 -9.01 -2.80
N ASN A 112 14.46 -9.04 -3.91
CA ASN A 112 14.26 -7.81 -4.66
C ASN A 112 13.56 -6.77 -3.79
N GLY A 113 14.15 -5.58 -3.65
CA GLY A 113 13.65 -4.53 -2.77
C GLY A 113 12.91 -3.44 -3.53
N ILE A 114 11.63 -3.22 -3.24
CA ILE A 114 10.88 -2.03 -3.68
C ILE A 114 11.05 -0.95 -2.61
N THR A 115 11.59 0.21 -3.02
CA THR A 115 11.90 1.34 -2.13
C THR A 115 11.31 2.63 -2.68
N PRO A 116 11.05 3.64 -1.82
CA PRO A 116 10.69 4.97 -2.30
C PRO A 116 11.79 5.56 -3.20
N LYS A 117 11.38 6.29 -4.23
CA LYS A 117 12.33 6.93 -5.18
C LYS A 117 13.27 7.88 -4.46
N ASP A 118 12.76 8.63 -3.49
CA ASP A 118 13.52 9.63 -2.76
C ASP A 118 14.51 9.02 -1.73
N ASN A 119 14.50 7.68 -1.54
CA ASN A 119 15.54 6.96 -0.79
C ASN A 119 16.70 6.45 -1.67
N GLU A 120 16.75 6.75 -2.97
CA GLU A 120 17.90 6.33 -3.80
C GLU A 120 19.26 6.79 -3.25
N PRO A 121 19.40 8.01 -2.71
CA PRO A 121 20.69 8.43 -2.12
C PRO A 121 21.13 7.54 -0.93
N ASP A 122 20.17 7.01 -0.15
CA ASP A 122 20.48 6.17 1.03
C ASP A 122 21.10 4.81 0.64
N LEU A 123 21.06 4.44 -0.66
CA LEU A 123 21.70 3.22 -1.15
C LEU A 123 23.23 3.29 -1.05
N GLU A 124 23.81 4.48 -0.99
CA GLU A 124 25.25 4.66 -0.78
C GLU A 124 25.72 4.11 0.57
N ASP A 125 24.83 4.12 1.57
CA ASP A 125 25.10 3.61 2.93
C ASP A 125 24.82 2.11 3.08
N VAL A 126 24.21 1.47 2.08
CA VAL A 126 23.90 0.03 2.10
C VAL A 126 25.18 -0.78 1.84
N ASP A 127 25.34 -1.87 2.59
CA ASP A 127 26.48 -2.78 2.45
C ASP A 127 26.57 -3.32 1.00
N LYS A 128 27.78 -3.31 0.45
CA LYS A 128 28.06 -3.78 -0.93
C LYS A 128 27.60 -5.22 -1.14
N ALA A 129 27.75 -6.09 -0.14
CA ALA A 129 27.31 -7.48 -0.22
C ALA A 129 25.76 -7.60 -0.35
N VAL A 130 25.03 -6.62 0.15
CA VAL A 130 23.56 -6.53 -0.04
C VAL A 130 23.24 -6.00 -1.43
N LEU A 131 23.93 -4.93 -1.88
CA LEU A 131 23.72 -4.35 -3.22
C LEU A 131 24.02 -5.35 -4.35
N GLU A 132 24.95 -6.28 -4.16
CA GLU A 132 25.25 -7.33 -5.13
C GLU A 132 24.13 -8.39 -5.25
N LYS A 133 23.32 -8.56 -4.21
CA LYS A 133 22.30 -9.63 -4.13
C LYS A 133 20.88 -9.13 -4.18
N VAL A 134 20.64 -7.87 -3.82
CA VAL A 134 19.32 -7.25 -3.79
C VAL A 134 19.21 -6.24 -4.90
N LYS A 135 18.30 -6.46 -5.83
CA LYS A 135 17.96 -5.47 -6.83
C LYS A 135 16.98 -4.47 -6.24
N PHE A 136 17.42 -3.27 -5.99
CA PHE A 136 16.55 -2.17 -5.55
C PHE A 136 15.76 -1.61 -6.73
N ILE A 137 14.47 -1.38 -6.52
CA ILE A 137 13.55 -0.85 -7.54
C ILE A 137 12.86 0.37 -6.93
N PRO A 138 13.33 1.59 -7.28
CA PRO A 138 12.73 2.82 -6.78
C PRO A 138 11.34 3.05 -7.37
N VAL A 139 10.40 3.47 -6.54
CA VAL A 139 9.01 3.76 -6.93
C VAL A 139 8.55 5.10 -6.38
N ARG A 140 7.65 5.78 -7.09
CA ARG A 140 7.06 7.06 -6.72
C ARG A 140 5.61 6.96 -6.26
N ASN A 141 4.89 5.97 -6.79
CA ASN A 141 3.48 5.80 -6.51
C ASN A 141 3.08 4.32 -6.37
N PHE A 142 1.92 4.10 -5.79
CA PHE A 142 1.43 2.76 -5.49
C PHE A 142 1.08 1.95 -6.75
N SER A 143 0.75 2.58 -7.87
CA SER A 143 0.51 1.87 -9.14
C SER A 143 1.76 1.14 -9.62
N GLU A 144 2.94 1.73 -9.44
CA GLU A 144 4.22 1.08 -9.74
C GLU A 144 4.47 -0.12 -8.81
N VAL A 145 4.17 0.04 -7.51
CA VAL A 145 4.27 -1.07 -6.54
C VAL A 145 3.40 -2.24 -6.96
N VAL A 146 2.13 -1.99 -7.32
CA VAL A 146 1.20 -3.03 -7.77
C VAL A 146 1.72 -3.73 -9.03
N ALA A 147 2.20 -2.97 -10.01
CA ALA A 147 2.73 -3.52 -11.27
C ALA A 147 3.97 -4.42 -11.08
N LEU A 148 4.77 -4.14 -10.06
CA LEU A 148 6.00 -4.88 -9.75
C LEU A 148 5.75 -6.08 -8.83
N ALA A 149 4.90 -5.89 -7.83
CA ALA A 149 4.75 -6.83 -6.73
C ALA A 149 3.62 -7.86 -6.92
N VAL A 150 2.60 -7.54 -7.74
CA VAL A 150 1.43 -8.42 -7.88
C VAL A 150 1.38 -9.02 -9.26
N ASN A 151 1.21 -10.35 -9.33
CA ASN A 151 1.11 -11.07 -10.58
C ASN A 151 -0.19 -10.77 -11.33
N ASN A 152 -0.14 -10.77 -12.67
CA ASN A 152 -1.30 -10.60 -13.54
C ASN A 152 -2.06 -9.27 -13.33
N THR A 153 -1.34 -8.20 -13.04
CA THR A 153 -1.93 -6.86 -12.96
C THR A 153 -1.94 -6.17 -14.31
N VAL A 154 -2.93 -5.31 -14.51
CA VAL A 154 -2.95 -4.35 -15.63
C VAL A 154 -1.97 -3.24 -15.31
N ARG A 155 -1.15 -2.82 -16.27
CA ARG A 155 -0.32 -1.62 -16.12
C ARG A 155 -1.22 -0.39 -16.04
N ILE A 156 -1.12 0.33 -14.95
CA ILE A 156 -1.81 1.60 -14.73
C ILE A 156 -0.85 2.72 -15.12
N THR A 157 -1.26 3.59 -16.02
CA THR A 157 -0.44 4.75 -16.43
C THR A 157 -0.54 5.87 -15.41
N ASP A 158 0.48 6.74 -15.36
CA ASP A 158 0.48 7.92 -14.46
C ASP A 158 -0.75 8.82 -14.67
N ASN A 159 -1.22 8.95 -15.91
CA ASN A 159 -2.43 9.71 -16.21
C ASN A 159 -3.69 9.06 -15.63
N GLN A 160 -3.78 7.73 -15.66
CA GLN A 160 -4.90 7.01 -15.04
C GLN A 160 -4.86 7.10 -13.52
N TRP A 161 -3.65 7.09 -12.94
CA TRP A 161 -3.47 7.19 -11.49
C TRP A 161 -3.74 8.61 -10.97
N ASN A 162 -3.14 9.62 -11.58
CA ASN A 162 -3.25 11.01 -11.17
C ASN A 162 -4.51 11.70 -11.71
N GLY A 163 -5.15 11.17 -12.74
CA GLY A 163 -6.36 11.70 -13.35
C GLY A 163 -7.65 11.34 -12.61
N ILE A 164 -7.56 10.76 -11.41
CA ILE A 164 -8.74 10.51 -10.57
C ILE A 164 -9.28 11.86 -10.10
N ASP A 165 -10.34 12.30 -10.76
CA ASP A 165 -11.08 13.48 -10.36
C ASP A 165 -11.79 13.23 -9.03
N MET A 166 -11.18 13.72 -7.95
CA MET A 166 -11.75 13.64 -6.61
C MET A 166 -13.10 14.37 -6.49
N THR A 167 -13.48 15.19 -7.49
CA THR A 167 -14.80 15.82 -7.56
C THR A 167 -15.89 14.82 -7.98
N ALA A 168 -15.55 13.83 -8.80
CA ALA A 168 -16.47 12.77 -9.21
C ALA A 168 -16.88 11.88 -8.00
N VAL A 169 -15.99 11.68 -7.04
CA VAL A 169 -16.27 10.94 -5.80
C VAL A 169 -17.29 11.71 -4.93
N ARG A 170 -17.25 13.05 -4.94
CA ARG A 170 -18.23 13.90 -4.22
C ARG A 170 -19.61 13.92 -4.87
N SER A 171 -19.69 13.80 -6.20
CA SER A 171 -20.99 13.78 -6.92
C SER A 171 -21.76 12.47 -6.70
N ALA A 172 -21.07 11.32 -6.66
CA ALA A 172 -21.70 10.03 -6.37
C ALA A 172 -22.31 9.98 -4.95
N THR A 173 -21.66 10.63 -3.97
CA THR A 173 -22.18 10.73 -2.59
C THR A 173 -23.40 11.65 -2.49
N LYS A 174 -23.53 12.67 -3.34
CA LYS A 174 -24.70 13.54 -3.39
C LYS A 174 -25.92 12.87 -4.01
N THR A 175 -25.73 12.03 -5.03
CA THR A 175 -26.84 11.32 -5.71
C THR A 175 -27.48 10.27 -4.81
N VAL A 176 -26.73 9.62 -3.92
CA VAL A 176 -27.27 8.65 -2.96
C VAL A 176 -28.12 9.32 -1.88
N ASN A 177 -27.84 10.57 -1.53
CA ASN A 177 -28.63 11.32 -0.55
C ASN A 177 -29.91 11.96 -1.13
N ALA A 178 -30.00 12.11 -2.46
CA ALA A 178 -31.16 12.68 -3.14
C ALA A 178 -32.28 11.65 -3.42
N VAL A 179 -32.03 10.36 -3.26
CA VAL A 179 -33.03 9.27 -3.47
C VAL A 179 -33.71 8.85 -2.16
N LYS A 180 -33.40 9.49 -1.04
CA LYS A 180 -33.97 9.22 0.29
C LYS A 180 -34.84 10.38 0.81
N GLN A 181 -35.48 11.12 -0.07
CA GLN A 181 -36.59 12.03 0.30
C GLN A 181 -37.85 11.63 -0.42
#